data_d6c31ecf078d20b7eb1bf221c2110232
#
_entry.id   d6c31ecf078d20b7eb1bf221c2110232
#
_cell.length_a   1.000
_cell.length_b   1.000
_cell.length_c   1.000
_cell.angle_alpha   90.00
_cell.angle_beta   90.00
_cell.angle_gamma   90.00
#
_symmetry.space_group_name_H-M   'P 1'
#
loop_
_entity.id
_entity.type
_entity.pdbx_description
1 polymer ?
#
loop_
_entity_poly.entity_id
_entity_poly.type
_entity_poly.pdbx_seq_one_letter_code
_entity_poly.pdbx_strand_id
1 'polypeptide(L)'
;MEKVTVIGAGLAGSEAAWQLAEMGVPVKLAEMRPAIGTPAHHTGYCAELVCSNSFRAAALTNAVGLLKEEMRRLGSVIMECADAHRVPAGGALAVDRNGYAAAVTEKIKSHPLIEFVNEEIREIPEEGIVIIATGPLTDGALADSIESFCGGEGLHFYDAAAPIVMKESLDMDIVYRMSRYNKGEAAYLNCPMNEEEYNAFYEALRTAETAEVHGFEEGNVFEGCMPVEVMAQRGKDTMRFGPMKPVGLPDPRTGKEPYAVVQLRQDNEEDTMYNIVGFQTHLKWGEQKRVFGMIPGLADAEFVRYGVMHRNTYIHSPDLLEATMETQQRKGLFFAGQMTGVEGYVESAASGIVAACSAAARAAGKEPRAFPKETAIGALCHYISHFIGKNFQPMNVNFGLLPPL
;
A
#
# COMPACT_ATOMS: atom_id res chain seq x y z
N MET A 1 0.21 1.44 33.57
CA MET A 1 -0.71 1.99 32.54
C MET A 1 -1.67 0.88 32.13
N GLU A 2 -2.87 1.23 31.72
CA GLU A 2 -3.83 0.28 31.17
C GLU A 2 -3.27 -0.36 29.92
N LYS A 3 -3.53 -1.66 29.73
CA LYS A 3 -3.08 -2.41 28.55
C LYS A 3 -3.93 -2.07 27.33
N VAL A 4 -3.28 -1.82 26.19
CA VAL A 4 -3.97 -1.52 24.93
C VAL A 4 -4.04 -2.78 24.06
N THR A 5 -5.21 -3.04 23.48
CA THR A 5 -5.37 -4.11 22.49
C THR A 5 -5.29 -3.53 21.10
N VAL A 6 -4.37 -4.06 20.28
CA VAL A 6 -4.24 -3.76 18.85
C VAL A 6 -4.68 -4.97 18.05
N ILE A 7 -5.61 -4.80 17.12
CA ILE A 7 -6.18 -5.85 16.28
C ILE A 7 -5.68 -5.70 14.85
N GLY A 8 -4.93 -6.71 14.37
CA GLY A 8 -4.26 -6.75 13.08
C GLY A 8 -2.80 -6.31 13.15
N ALA A 9 -1.88 -7.15 12.67
CA ALA A 9 -0.44 -6.87 12.60
C ALA A 9 0.01 -6.48 11.19
N GLY A 10 -0.81 -5.72 10.46
CA GLY A 10 -0.42 -5.04 9.23
C GLY A 10 0.49 -3.84 9.52
N LEU A 11 0.69 -2.96 8.52
CA LEU A 11 1.54 -1.77 8.65
C LEU A 11 1.10 -0.86 9.82
N ALA A 12 -0.19 -0.53 9.88
CA ALA A 12 -0.71 0.36 10.92
C ALA A 12 -0.68 -0.28 12.32
N GLY A 13 -1.06 -1.55 12.43
CA GLY A 13 -1.10 -2.22 13.74
C GLY A 13 0.28 -2.54 14.28
N SER A 14 1.24 -2.94 13.44
CA SER A 14 2.63 -3.13 13.85
C SER A 14 3.26 -1.81 14.31
N GLU A 15 3.04 -0.73 13.56
CA GLU A 15 3.51 0.60 13.94
C GLU A 15 2.87 1.05 15.26
N ALA A 16 1.54 0.88 15.41
CA ALA A 16 0.83 1.26 16.63
C ALA A 16 1.32 0.48 17.86
N ALA A 17 1.50 -0.83 17.73
CA ALA A 17 1.99 -1.68 18.82
C ALA A 17 3.41 -1.28 19.24
N TRP A 18 4.29 -1.00 18.27
CA TRP A 18 5.64 -0.52 18.52
C TRP A 18 5.65 0.81 19.27
N GLN A 19 4.93 1.80 18.76
CA GLN A 19 4.87 3.13 19.37
C GLN A 19 4.32 3.10 20.80
N LEU A 20 3.27 2.33 21.05
CA LEU A 20 2.73 2.13 22.39
C LEU A 20 3.78 1.55 23.34
N ALA A 21 4.48 0.49 22.89
CA ALA A 21 5.49 -0.18 23.68
C ALA A 21 6.69 0.73 24.00
N GLU A 22 7.17 1.51 23.03
CA GLU A 22 8.23 2.51 23.22
C GLU A 22 7.80 3.64 24.20
N MET A 23 6.51 3.95 24.26
CA MET A 23 5.95 4.87 25.28
C MET A 23 5.72 4.21 26.66
N GLY A 24 6.11 2.92 26.82
CA GLY A 24 5.97 2.18 28.07
C GLY A 24 4.57 1.64 28.34
N VAL A 25 3.70 1.56 27.34
CA VAL A 25 2.34 1.02 27.44
C VAL A 25 2.35 -0.47 27.09
N PRO A 26 1.87 -1.38 27.96
CA PRO A 26 1.71 -2.79 27.59
C PRO A 26 0.71 -2.97 26.47
N VAL A 27 1.02 -3.84 25.51
CA VAL A 27 0.20 -4.08 24.30
C VAL A 27 -0.15 -5.56 24.17
N LYS A 28 -1.41 -5.87 23.85
CA LYS A 28 -1.81 -7.14 23.23
C LYS A 28 -1.97 -6.88 21.74
N LEU A 29 -1.12 -7.48 20.89
CA LEU A 29 -1.25 -7.43 19.44
C LEU A 29 -1.82 -8.76 18.95
N ALA A 30 -3.07 -8.72 18.45
CA ALA A 30 -3.78 -9.88 17.93
C ALA A 30 -3.69 -9.93 16.40
N GLU A 31 -3.24 -11.04 15.83
CA GLU A 31 -3.14 -11.29 14.39
C GLU A 31 -3.67 -12.69 14.06
N MET A 32 -4.56 -12.79 13.11
CA MET A 32 -5.17 -14.07 12.72
C MET A 32 -4.24 -14.98 11.92
N ARG A 33 -3.25 -14.43 11.23
CA ARG A 33 -2.27 -15.20 10.45
C ARG A 33 -1.20 -15.82 11.34
N PRO A 34 -0.64 -16.95 10.99
CA PRO A 34 -0.86 -17.72 9.75
C PRO A 34 -2.06 -18.68 9.79
N ALA A 35 -2.80 -18.78 10.90
CA ALA A 35 -3.89 -19.74 11.03
C ALA A 35 -5.04 -19.46 10.04
N ILE A 36 -5.38 -18.19 9.85
CA ILE A 36 -6.38 -17.72 8.88
C ILE A 36 -5.70 -16.73 7.96
N GLY A 37 -5.63 -17.06 6.67
CA GLY A 37 -5.07 -16.21 5.62
C GLY A 37 -6.09 -15.26 5.01
N THR A 38 -5.61 -14.28 4.23
CA THR A 38 -6.44 -13.46 3.33
C THR A 38 -6.05 -13.76 1.89
N PRO A 39 -6.86 -13.39 0.90
CA PRO A 39 -6.50 -13.61 -0.51
C PRO A 39 -5.22 -12.91 -0.96
N ALA A 40 -4.78 -11.86 -0.26
CA ALA A 40 -3.62 -11.05 -0.65
C ALA A 40 -2.33 -11.37 0.12
N HIS A 41 -2.43 -11.91 1.33
CA HIS A 41 -1.27 -12.26 2.15
C HIS A 41 -0.74 -13.65 1.83
N HIS A 42 0.56 -13.80 1.80
CA HIS A 42 1.24 -15.07 1.50
C HIS A 42 2.09 -15.60 2.66
N THR A 43 2.32 -14.78 3.68
CA THR A 43 3.16 -15.11 4.83
C THR A 43 2.43 -14.86 6.15
N GLY A 44 3.00 -15.32 7.26
CA GLY A 44 2.57 -14.95 8.61
C GLY A 44 3.34 -13.76 9.18
N TYR A 45 4.09 -13.03 8.38
CA TYR A 45 4.88 -11.88 8.82
C TYR A 45 3.99 -10.65 9.11
N CYS A 46 4.43 -9.85 10.08
CA CYS A 46 3.87 -8.53 10.33
C CYS A 46 4.18 -7.57 9.16
N ALA A 47 3.33 -6.58 8.95
CA ALA A 47 3.50 -5.52 7.96
C ALA A 47 3.82 -6.02 6.53
N GLU A 48 3.30 -7.19 6.13
CA GLU A 48 3.49 -7.74 4.79
C GLU A 48 2.97 -6.76 3.72
N LEU A 49 3.81 -6.52 2.69
CA LEU A 49 3.46 -5.65 1.57
C LEU A 49 2.73 -6.45 0.49
N VAL A 50 1.42 -6.28 0.38
CA VAL A 50 0.57 -7.13 -0.46
C VAL A 50 0.49 -6.70 -1.93
N CYS A 51 0.61 -5.41 -2.24
CA CYS A 51 0.49 -4.88 -3.60
C CYS A 51 1.85 -4.68 -4.27
N SER A 52 2.69 -3.82 -3.72
CA SER A 52 3.97 -3.38 -4.26
C SER A 52 5.03 -3.44 -3.15
N ASN A 53 6.31 -3.49 -3.51
CA ASN A 53 7.41 -3.35 -2.54
C ASN A 53 7.87 -1.89 -2.36
N SER A 54 7.12 -0.93 -2.88
CA SER A 54 7.50 0.48 -2.89
C SER A 54 6.74 1.32 -1.86
N PHE A 55 7.48 2.10 -1.09
CA PHE A 55 6.97 3.19 -0.26
C PHE A 55 6.94 4.53 -1.00
N ARG A 56 6.96 4.52 -2.33
CA ARG A 56 6.90 5.69 -3.22
C ARG A 56 8.11 6.63 -3.05
N ALA A 57 7.99 7.89 -3.52
CA ALA A 57 9.09 8.85 -3.57
C ALA A 57 9.78 9.07 -2.22
N ALA A 58 11.12 9.07 -2.21
CA ALA A 58 11.94 9.25 -1.01
C ALA A 58 12.26 10.71 -0.69
N ALA A 59 12.29 11.58 -1.70
CA ALA A 59 12.72 12.97 -1.54
C ALA A 59 11.73 13.82 -0.74
N LEU A 60 12.22 14.73 0.09
CA LEU A 60 11.41 15.67 0.90
C LEU A 60 10.59 16.66 0.05
N THR A 61 10.95 16.83 -1.21
CA THR A 61 10.18 17.62 -2.19
C THR A 61 8.86 16.95 -2.60
N ASN A 62 8.61 15.74 -2.12
CA ASN A 62 7.33 15.04 -2.27
C ASN A 62 6.67 14.91 -0.90
N ALA A 63 5.37 15.09 -0.81
CA ALA A 63 4.63 15.03 0.45
C ALA A 63 4.81 13.67 1.16
N VAL A 64 4.84 12.56 0.42
CA VAL A 64 5.11 11.23 1.00
C VAL A 64 6.55 11.09 1.50
N GLY A 65 7.50 11.81 0.92
CA GLY A 65 8.88 11.89 1.42
C GLY A 65 8.94 12.66 2.75
N LEU A 66 8.21 13.77 2.85
CA LEU A 66 8.05 14.53 4.08
C LEU A 66 7.39 13.67 5.17
N LEU A 67 6.29 12.98 4.86
CA LEU A 67 5.60 12.08 5.79
C LEU A 67 6.55 11.01 6.35
N LYS A 68 7.39 10.39 5.49
CA LYS A 68 8.39 9.42 5.93
C LYS A 68 9.43 10.02 6.89
N GLU A 69 9.86 11.25 6.64
CA GLU A 69 10.80 11.92 7.52
C GLU A 69 10.17 12.24 8.89
N GLU A 70 8.92 12.67 8.92
CA GLU A 70 8.17 12.87 10.17
C GLU A 70 8.08 11.55 10.96
N MET A 71 7.77 10.43 10.29
CA MET A 71 7.72 9.11 10.92
C MET A 71 9.09 8.67 11.45
N ARG A 72 10.20 8.91 10.72
CA ARG A 72 11.56 8.61 11.20
C ARG A 72 11.86 9.36 12.49
N ARG A 73 11.50 10.64 12.57
CA ARG A 73 11.69 11.47 13.77
C ARG A 73 10.86 11.00 14.95
N LEU A 74 9.75 10.32 14.67
CA LEU A 74 8.89 9.70 15.69
C LEU A 74 9.32 8.26 16.05
N GLY A 75 10.44 7.76 15.53
CA GLY A 75 10.94 6.42 15.84
C GLY A 75 10.13 5.28 15.23
N SER A 76 9.60 5.48 14.01
CA SER A 76 8.81 4.48 13.29
C SER A 76 9.59 3.19 13.04
N VAL A 77 9.08 2.06 13.51
CA VAL A 77 9.62 0.72 13.21
C VAL A 77 9.49 0.37 11.73
N ILE A 78 8.41 0.80 11.11
CA ILE A 78 8.16 0.59 9.67
C ILE A 78 9.23 1.29 8.85
N MET A 79 9.56 2.55 9.17
CA MET A 79 10.58 3.30 8.45
C MET A 79 11.99 2.79 8.73
N GLU A 80 12.29 2.41 9.96
CA GLU A 80 13.60 1.83 10.32
C GLU A 80 13.88 0.54 9.53
N CYS A 81 12.91 -0.39 9.52
CA CYS A 81 13.03 -1.64 8.77
C CYS A 81 13.05 -1.41 7.25
N ALA A 82 12.26 -0.44 6.74
CA ALA A 82 12.27 -0.10 5.31
C ALA A 82 13.62 0.47 4.86
N ASP A 83 14.21 1.35 5.66
CA ASP A 83 15.53 1.93 5.35
C ASP A 83 16.66 0.89 5.40
N ALA A 84 16.55 -0.11 6.29
CA ALA A 84 17.54 -1.20 6.43
C ALA A 84 17.47 -2.22 5.26
N HIS A 85 16.31 -2.38 4.61
CA HIS A 85 16.07 -3.38 3.56
C HIS A 85 15.82 -2.75 2.19
N ARG A 86 16.47 -1.62 1.90
CA ARG A 86 16.29 -0.92 0.62
C ARG A 86 16.84 -1.74 -0.54
N VAL A 87 16.09 -1.71 -1.65
CA VAL A 87 16.56 -2.19 -2.95
C VAL A 87 16.60 -1.03 -3.95
N PRO A 88 17.41 -1.10 -5.02
CA PRO A 88 17.49 -0.06 -6.03
C PRO A 88 16.12 0.26 -6.66
N ALA A 89 15.70 1.52 -6.60
CA ALA A 89 14.42 2.01 -7.15
C ALA A 89 14.47 3.49 -7.58
N GLY A 90 15.63 3.99 -7.95
CA GLY A 90 15.82 5.38 -8.36
C GLY A 90 15.41 6.36 -7.25
N GLY A 91 14.48 7.26 -7.51
CA GLY A 91 13.97 8.25 -6.55
C GLY A 91 12.92 7.71 -5.55
N ALA A 92 12.57 6.43 -5.61
CA ALA A 92 11.63 5.81 -4.69
C ALA A 92 12.37 5.07 -3.54
N LEU A 93 11.66 4.87 -2.43
CA LEU A 93 12.04 3.90 -1.41
C LEU A 93 11.33 2.58 -1.73
N ALA A 94 12.06 1.60 -2.25
CA ALA A 94 11.59 0.23 -2.38
C ALA A 94 12.42 -0.69 -1.50
N VAL A 95 11.85 -1.83 -1.12
CA VAL A 95 12.46 -2.75 -0.16
C VAL A 95 12.47 -4.19 -0.67
N ASP A 96 13.41 -5.00 -0.19
CA ASP A 96 13.24 -6.44 -0.18
C ASP A 96 12.02 -6.78 0.65
N ARG A 97 11.00 -7.32 0.01
CA ARG A 97 9.68 -7.53 0.60
C ARG A 97 9.72 -8.46 1.81
N ASN A 98 10.44 -9.55 1.67
CA ASN A 98 10.49 -10.60 2.70
C ASN A 98 11.44 -10.21 3.85
N GLY A 99 12.62 -9.68 3.53
CA GLY A 99 13.59 -9.20 4.52
C GLY A 99 12.99 -8.10 5.39
N TYR A 100 12.31 -7.14 4.77
CA TYR A 100 11.59 -6.07 5.47
C TYR A 100 10.53 -6.62 6.44
N ALA A 101 9.63 -7.49 5.95
CA ALA A 101 8.53 -8.00 6.76
C ALA A 101 9.03 -8.91 7.90
N ALA A 102 10.08 -9.70 7.65
CA ALA A 102 10.74 -10.51 8.67
C ALA A 102 11.36 -9.63 9.77
N ALA A 103 12.06 -8.54 9.41
CA ALA A 103 12.66 -7.61 10.37
C ALA A 103 11.61 -6.91 11.24
N VAL A 104 10.50 -6.43 10.66
CA VAL A 104 9.38 -5.88 11.44
C VAL A 104 8.83 -6.93 12.41
N THR A 105 8.64 -8.17 11.94
CA THR A 105 8.12 -9.27 12.76
C THR A 105 9.02 -9.58 13.95
N GLU A 106 10.33 -9.63 13.72
CA GLU A 106 11.32 -9.87 14.77
C GLU A 106 11.28 -8.78 15.84
N LYS A 107 11.30 -7.50 15.43
CA LYS A 107 11.21 -6.36 16.35
C LYS A 107 9.95 -6.40 17.20
N ILE A 108 8.79 -6.62 16.58
CA ILE A 108 7.50 -6.70 17.28
C ILE A 108 7.47 -7.84 18.27
N LYS A 109 7.87 -9.05 17.87
CA LYS A 109 7.82 -10.25 18.73
C LYS A 109 8.87 -10.26 19.83
N SER A 110 9.99 -9.56 19.65
CA SER A 110 11.05 -9.47 20.66
C SER A 110 10.84 -8.37 21.70
N HIS A 111 9.90 -7.45 21.46
CA HIS A 111 9.67 -6.34 22.39
C HIS A 111 8.97 -6.79 23.67
N PRO A 112 9.54 -6.53 24.87
CA PRO A 112 9.06 -7.08 26.14
C PRO A 112 7.66 -6.61 26.56
N LEU A 113 7.17 -5.48 26.04
CA LEU A 113 5.85 -4.94 26.32
C LEU A 113 4.79 -5.32 25.28
N ILE A 114 5.16 -6.07 24.22
CA ILE A 114 4.22 -6.54 23.20
C ILE A 114 3.94 -8.02 23.41
N GLU A 115 2.73 -8.33 23.83
CA GLU A 115 2.20 -9.68 23.80
C GLU A 115 1.60 -9.97 22.43
N PHE A 116 2.36 -10.66 21.57
CA PHE A 116 1.89 -11.06 20.25
C PHE A 116 1.09 -12.36 20.36
N VAL A 117 -0.17 -12.35 19.90
CA VAL A 117 -1.06 -13.51 19.93
C VAL A 117 -1.60 -13.81 18.54
N ASN A 118 -1.56 -15.11 18.16
CA ASN A 118 -2.22 -15.57 16.93
C ASN A 118 -3.68 -15.89 17.25
N GLU A 119 -4.55 -14.90 17.09
CA GLU A 119 -5.97 -14.98 17.44
C GLU A 119 -6.79 -14.19 16.42
N GLU A 120 -7.89 -14.78 15.94
CA GLU A 120 -8.92 -14.09 15.19
C GLU A 120 -9.86 -13.35 16.15
N ILE A 121 -9.90 -12.03 16.05
CA ILE A 121 -10.90 -11.23 16.77
C ILE A 121 -12.11 -11.06 15.86
N ARG A 122 -13.26 -11.49 16.31
CA ARG A 122 -14.50 -11.56 15.52
C ARG A 122 -15.47 -10.43 15.78
N GLU A 123 -15.30 -9.72 16.89
CA GLU A 123 -16.16 -8.61 17.31
C GLU A 123 -15.31 -7.50 17.91
N ILE A 124 -15.79 -6.26 17.84
CA ILE A 124 -15.15 -5.13 18.53
C ILE A 124 -15.24 -5.39 20.04
N PRO A 125 -14.11 -5.47 20.79
CA PRO A 125 -14.17 -5.63 22.24
C PRO A 125 -15.00 -4.50 22.89
N GLU A 126 -15.93 -4.84 23.77
CA GLU A 126 -16.84 -3.87 24.39
C GLU A 126 -16.14 -2.92 25.35
N GLU A 127 -15.06 -3.37 26.01
CA GLU A 127 -14.33 -2.64 27.03
C GLU A 127 -12.85 -2.45 26.70
N GLY A 128 -12.19 -1.54 27.42
CA GLY A 128 -10.77 -1.27 27.32
C GLY A 128 -10.41 -0.34 26.15
N ILE A 129 -9.11 -0.09 26.02
CA ILE A 129 -8.54 0.74 24.96
C ILE A 129 -8.17 -0.18 23.80
N VAL A 130 -8.76 0.07 22.63
CA VAL A 130 -8.67 -0.79 21.45
C VAL A 130 -8.30 0.01 20.22
N ILE A 131 -7.33 -0.49 19.44
CA ILE A 131 -7.00 0.02 18.09
C ILE A 131 -7.34 -1.07 17.08
N ILE A 132 -8.27 -0.77 16.16
CA ILE A 132 -8.62 -1.62 15.01
C ILE A 132 -7.74 -1.22 13.84
N ALA A 133 -6.84 -2.11 13.45
CA ALA A 133 -5.84 -1.90 12.38
C ALA A 133 -5.78 -3.09 11.41
N THR A 134 -6.92 -3.72 11.16
CA THR A 134 -7.07 -4.95 10.37
C THR A 134 -6.93 -4.72 8.87
N GLY A 135 -6.91 -3.47 8.44
CA GLY A 135 -6.69 -3.08 7.05
C GLY A 135 -7.92 -3.25 6.14
N PRO A 136 -7.74 -3.02 4.84
CA PRO A 136 -8.84 -2.93 3.89
C PRO A 136 -9.47 -4.29 3.53
N LEU A 137 -8.78 -5.40 3.85
CA LEU A 137 -9.25 -6.76 3.57
C LEU A 137 -9.98 -7.39 4.76
N THR A 138 -10.42 -6.56 5.70
CA THR A 138 -11.27 -7.01 6.82
C THR A 138 -12.55 -7.62 6.28
N ASP A 139 -12.87 -8.83 6.72
CA ASP A 139 -13.99 -9.63 6.23
C ASP A 139 -14.64 -10.41 7.38
N GLY A 140 -15.79 -11.06 7.11
CA GLY A 140 -16.49 -11.90 8.06
C GLY A 140 -17.03 -11.17 9.28
N ALA A 141 -17.09 -11.86 10.42
CA ALA A 141 -17.77 -11.38 11.62
C ALA A 141 -17.24 -10.05 12.17
N LEU A 142 -15.93 -9.78 12.06
CA LEU A 142 -15.38 -8.50 12.48
C LEU A 142 -15.83 -7.36 11.55
N ALA A 143 -15.91 -7.60 10.24
CA ALA A 143 -16.46 -6.61 9.30
C ALA A 143 -17.90 -6.28 9.64
N ASP A 144 -18.74 -7.29 9.88
CA ASP A 144 -20.14 -7.12 10.30
C ASP A 144 -20.25 -6.32 11.62
N SER A 145 -19.35 -6.60 12.58
CA SER A 145 -19.28 -5.87 13.85
C SER A 145 -18.92 -4.39 13.65
N ILE A 146 -17.96 -4.12 12.74
CA ILE A 146 -17.56 -2.75 12.38
C ILE A 146 -18.70 -2.02 11.65
N GLU A 147 -19.35 -2.66 10.68
CA GLU A 147 -20.50 -2.08 9.98
C GLU A 147 -21.63 -1.73 10.94
N SER A 148 -21.95 -2.63 11.86
CA SER A 148 -22.93 -2.39 12.92
C SER A 148 -22.57 -1.21 13.81
N PHE A 149 -21.31 -1.11 14.20
CA PHE A 149 -20.80 0.02 15.00
C PHE A 149 -20.88 1.35 14.25
N CYS A 150 -20.55 1.33 12.95
CA CYS A 150 -20.58 2.52 12.09
C CYS A 150 -21.99 2.98 11.70
N GLY A 151 -23.02 2.16 11.92
CA GLY A 151 -24.43 2.50 11.64
C GLY A 151 -24.80 2.50 10.16
N GLY A 152 -24.06 1.81 9.31
CA GLY A 152 -24.33 1.73 7.87
C GLY A 152 -23.39 0.81 7.12
N GLU A 153 -23.70 0.56 5.84
CA GLU A 153 -22.81 -0.22 4.97
C GLU A 153 -21.46 0.47 4.81
N GLY A 154 -20.37 -0.32 4.91
CA GLY A 154 -19.03 0.13 4.65
C GLY A 154 -18.86 0.62 3.21
N LEU A 155 -18.04 1.64 3.01
CA LEU A 155 -17.67 2.09 1.68
C LEU A 155 -16.62 1.13 1.10
N HIS A 156 -16.70 0.86 -0.19
CA HIS A 156 -15.80 -0.06 -0.85
C HIS A 156 -15.13 0.60 -2.05
N PHE A 157 -13.87 0.23 -2.27
CA PHE A 157 -13.16 0.50 -3.50
C PHE A 157 -12.36 -0.74 -3.93
N TYR A 158 -11.94 -0.77 -5.19
CA TYR A 158 -11.20 -1.89 -5.73
C TYR A 158 -9.75 -1.48 -5.98
N ASP A 159 -8.84 -2.36 -5.56
CA ASP A 159 -7.40 -2.24 -5.75
C ASP A 159 -6.86 -3.50 -6.42
N ALA A 160 -5.86 -3.35 -7.27
CA ALA A 160 -5.25 -4.44 -7.98
C ALA A 160 -3.74 -4.49 -7.75
N ALA A 161 -3.19 -5.69 -7.61
CA ALA A 161 -1.76 -5.93 -7.55
C ALA A 161 -1.17 -6.14 -8.95
N ALA A 162 0.08 -5.70 -9.15
CA ALA A 162 0.84 -5.96 -10.35
C ALA A 162 1.62 -7.29 -10.26
N PRO A 163 1.86 -7.98 -11.40
CA PRO A 163 2.61 -9.23 -11.42
C PRO A 163 4.10 -9.03 -11.10
N ILE A 164 4.72 -10.14 -10.64
CA ILE A 164 6.16 -10.26 -10.41
C ILE A 164 6.71 -11.36 -11.30
N VAL A 165 7.82 -11.09 -11.97
CA VAL A 165 8.50 -12.02 -12.89
C VAL A 165 9.93 -12.32 -12.46
N MET A 166 10.45 -13.50 -12.83
CA MET A 166 11.84 -13.88 -12.61
C MET A 166 12.76 -13.18 -13.62
N LYS A 167 13.86 -12.57 -13.14
CA LYS A 167 14.84 -11.90 -14.01
C LYS A 167 15.49 -12.85 -15.02
N GLU A 168 15.80 -14.07 -14.61
CA GLU A 168 16.45 -15.07 -15.48
C GLU A 168 15.61 -15.49 -16.67
N SER A 169 14.27 -15.27 -16.61
CA SER A 169 13.33 -15.54 -17.71
C SER A 169 13.14 -14.35 -18.65
N LEU A 170 13.83 -13.23 -18.42
CA LEU A 170 13.77 -12.04 -19.26
C LEU A 170 14.80 -12.12 -20.38
N ASP A 171 14.42 -11.68 -21.59
CA ASP A 171 15.36 -11.52 -22.70
C ASP A 171 16.17 -10.22 -22.53
N MET A 172 17.37 -10.36 -21.95
CA MET A 172 18.27 -9.24 -21.68
C MET A 172 18.95 -8.68 -22.92
N ASP A 173 18.80 -9.26 -24.10
CA ASP A 173 19.23 -8.69 -25.38
C ASP A 173 18.23 -7.59 -25.84
N ILE A 174 16.99 -7.69 -25.38
CA ILE A 174 15.91 -6.70 -25.63
C ILE A 174 15.79 -5.69 -24.49
N VAL A 175 15.78 -6.18 -23.25
CA VAL A 175 15.59 -5.37 -22.04
C VAL A 175 16.88 -4.61 -21.71
N TYR A 176 16.77 -3.34 -21.32
CA TYR A 176 17.93 -2.54 -20.93
C TYR A 176 17.74 -1.84 -19.59
N ARG A 177 18.83 -1.64 -18.85
CA ARG A 177 18.82 -0.98 -17.56
C ARG A 177 19.12 0.52 -17.73
N MET A 178 18.17 1.36 -17.29
CA MET A 178 18.30 2.81 -17.39
C MET A 178 17.38 3.52 -16.39
N SER A 179 17.84 4.66 -15.88
CA SER A 179 16.99 5.62 -15.15
C SER A 179 16.47 6.70 -16.11
N ARG A 180 15.27 7.20 -15.85
CA ARG A 180 14.63 8.23 -16.66
C ARG A 180 15.47 9.52 -16.65
N TYR A 181 15.78 10.04 -17.82
CA TYR A 181 16.67 11.20 -18.04
C TYR A 181 18.09 11.01 -17.51
N ASN A 182 18.56 9.77 -17.36
CA ASN A 182 19.84 9.45 -16.71
C ASN A 182 20.01 10.11 -15.33
N LYS A 183 18.92 10.28 -14.58
CA LYS A 183 18.93 10.87 -13.24
C LYS A 183 19.01 9.77 -12.18
N GLY A 184 20.06 9.83 -11.37
CA GLY A 184 20.30 8.86 -10.30
C GLY A 184 20.77 7.50 -10.83
N GLU A 185 20.62 6.48 -10.01
CA GLU A 185 20.99 5.11 -10.32
C GLU A 185 20.08 4.49 -11.38
N ALA A 186 20.64 3.72 -12.30
CA ALA A 186 19.90 2.96 -13.32
C ALA A 186 19.21 1.74 -12.68
N ALA A 187 18.18 1.97 -11.90
CA ALA A 187 17.54 0.96 -11.06
C ALA A 187 16.44 0.13 -11.75
N TYR A 188 15.95 0.59 -12.91
CA TYR A 188 14.85 -0.06 -13.62
C TYR A 188 15.35 -0.81 -14.85
N LEU A 189 14.74 -1.97 -15.10
CA LEU A 189 14.79 -2.62 -16.41
C LEU A 189 13.67 -2.07 -17.27
N ASN A 190 13.95 -1.84 -18.56
CA ASN A 190 13.03 -1.18 -19.49
C ASN A 190 12.80 -2.09 -20.69
N CYS A 191 11.54 -2.38 -21.00
CA CYS A 191 11.10 -3.18 -22.14
C CYS A 191 10.55 -2.21 -23.20
N PRO A 192 11.30 -1.91 -24.27
CA PRO A 192 10.86 -0.98 -25.31
C PRO A 192 9.87 -1.62 -26.26
N MET A 193 8.92 -0.87 -26.73
CA MET A 193 7.97 -1.28 -27.77
C MET A 193 7.96 -0.28 -28.92
N ASN A 194 7.95 -0.79 -30.13
CA ASN A 194 7.61 0.00 -31.31
C ASN A 194 6.09 0.18 -31.43
N GLU A 195 5.64 0.91 -32.45
CA GLU A 195 4.21 1.22 -32.63
C GLU A 195 3.38 -0.02 -32.97
N GLU A 196 3.91 -0.94 -33.77
CA GLU A 196 3.19 -2.16 -34.16
C GLU A 196 3.02 -3.11 -32.96
N GLU A 197 4.09 -3.32 -32.20
CA GLU A 197 4.08 -4.10 -30.95
C GLU A 197 3.12 -3.53 -29.92
N TYR A 198 3.15 -2.20 -29.73
CA TYR A 198 2.22 -1.53 -28.82
C TYR A 198 0.76 -1.68 -29.26
N ASN A 199 0.47 -1.52 -30.56
CA ASN A 199 -0.89 -1.66 -31.08
C ASN A 199 -1.42 -3.08 -30.90
N ALA A 200 -0.60 -4.08 -31.19
CA ALA A 200 -0.96 -5.48 -30.97
C ALA A 200 -1.21 -5.79 -29.48
N PHE A 201 -0.32 -5.31 -28.61
CA PHE A 201 -0.47 -5.43 -27.16
C PHE A 201 -1.74 -4.72 -26.65
N TYR A 202 -1.98 -3.48 -27.09
CA TYR A 202 -3.17 -2.70 -26.72
C TYR A 202 -4.48 -3.43 -27.06
N GLU A 203 -4.60 -3.95 -28.28
CA GLU A 203 -5.80 -4.69 -28.69
C GLU A 203 -5.97 -5.99 -27.92
N ALA A 204 -4.87 -6.72 -27.68
CA ALA A 204 -4.89 -7.94 -26.87
C ALA A 204 -5.31 -7.65 -25.42
N LEU A 205 -4.82 -6.57 -24.83
CA LEU A 205 -5.16 -6.15 -23.47
C LEU A 205 -6.63 -5.74 -23.35
N ARG A 206 -7.12 -4.94 -24.31
CA ARG A 206 -8.49 -4.44 -24.35
C ARG A 206 -9.54 -5.54 -24.49
N THR A 207 -9.19 -6.65 -25.12
CA THR A 207 -10.08 -7.79 -25.40
C THR A 207 -9.84 -9.00 -24.50
N ALA A 208 -8.90 -8.91 -23.57
CA ALA A 208 -8.53 -9.98 -22.66
C ALA A 208 -9.65 -10.29 -21.66
N GLU A 209 -9.75 -11.56 -21.27
CA GLU A 209 -10.71 -11.98 -20.25
C GLU A 209 -10.27 -11.58 -18.85
N THR A 210 -11.20 -10.99 -18.12
CA THR A 210 -11.01 -10.58 -16.71
C THR A 210 -11.54 -11.66 -15.77
N ALA A 211 -10.99 -11.70 -14.55
CA ALA A 211 -11.56 -12.48 -13.46
C ALA A 211 -12.85 -11.82 -12.97
N GLU A 212 -13.84 -12.64 -12.59
CA GLU A 212 -15.05 -12.12 -11.95
C GLU A 212 -14.73 -11.57 -10.56
N VAL A 213 -15.09 -10.32 -10.32
CA VAL A 213 -15.00 -9.68 -9.01
C VAL A 213 -16.41 -9.26 -8.60
N HIS A 214 -16.94 -9.89 -7.55
CA HIS A 214 -18.29 -9.59 -7.08
C HIS A 214 -18.46 -8.11 -6.71
N GLY A 215 -19.44 -7.45 -7.31
CA GLY A 215 -19.75 -6.03 -7.05
C GLY A 215 -18.78 -5.05 -7.70
N PHE A 216 -17.91 -5.50 -8.60
CA PHE A 216 -17.01 -4.60 -9.34
C PHE A 216 -17.82 -3.69 -10.27
N GLU A 217 -17.67 -2.39 -10.05
CA GLU A 217 -18.11 -1.34 -10.96
C GLU A 217 -16.91 -0.48 -11.32
N GLU A 218 -16.73 -0.19 -12.61
CA GLU A 218 -15.57 0.60 -13.10
C GLU A 218 -15.44 1.98 -12.43
N GLY A 219 -16.55 2.54 -11.94
CA GLY A 219 -16.56 3.82 -11.22
C GLY A 219 -15.98 3.78 -9.80
N ASN A 220 -15.78 2.59 -9.23
CA ASN A 220 -15.32 2.39 -7.85
C ASN A 220 -13.84 1.98 -7.75
N VAL A 221 -13.06 2.20 -8.80
CA VAL A 221 -11.61 1.92 -8.80
C VAL A 221 -10.85 3.15 -8.34
N PHE A 222 -9.92 2.96 -7.40
CA PHE A 222 -9.01 4.03 -6.99
C PHE A 222 -8.05 4.37 -8.14
N GLU A 223 -7.97 5.65 -8.52
CA GLU A 223 -7.19 6.11 -9.69
C GLU A 223 -5.70 5.72 -9.60
N GLY A 224 -5.11 5.70 -8.40
CA GLY A 224 -3.70 5.35 -8.19
C GLY A 224 -3.37 3.87 -8.38
N CYS A 225 -4.38 2.99 -8.35
CA CYS A 225 -4.26 1.53 -8.49
C CYS A 225 -5.13 0.99 -9.62
N MET A 226 -5.46 1.83 -10.60
CA MET A 226 -6.29 1.46 -11.73
C MET A 226 -5.70 0.30 -12.52
N PRO A 227 -6.46 -0.76 -12.80
CA PRO A 227 -6.02 -1.86 -13.63
C PRO A 227 -5.62 -1.39 -15.04
N VAL A 228 -4.55 -1.99 -15.56
CA VAL A 228 -3.98 -1.59 -16.87
C VAL A 228 -4.97 -1.79 -18.02
N GLU A 229 -5.81 -2.82 -17.97
CA GLU A 229 -6.88 -3.07 -18.94
C GLU A 229 -7.99 -2.01 -18.87
N VAL A 230 -8.31 -1.48 -17.69
CA VAL A 230 -9.25 -0.36 -17.52
C VAL A 230 -8.65 0.93 -18.10
N MET A 231 -7.35 1.17 -17.88
CA MET A 231 -6.64 2.28 -18.53
C MET A 231 -6.68 2.15 -20.07
N ALA A 232 -6.51 0.94 -20.60
CA ALA A 232 -6.58 0.69 -22.03
C ALA A 232 -7.98 1.01 -22.61
N GLN A 233 -9.04 0.76 -21.88
CA GLN A 233 -10.41 1.08 -22.31
C GLN A 233 -10.67 2.60 -22.36
N ARG A 234 -9.98 3.41 -21.56
CA ARG A 234 -10.11 4.87 -21.56
C ARG A 234 -9.51 5.53 -22.82
N GLY A 235 -8.69 4.81 -23.57
CA GLY A 235 -8.13 5.28 -24.84
C GLY A 235 -6.75 4.75 -25.14
N LYS A 236 -6.42 4.68 -26.43
CA LYS A 236 -5.17 4.08 -26.94
C LYS A 236 -3.91 4.71 -26.32
N ASP A 237 -3.90 6.03 -26.12
CA ASP A 237 -2.72 6.75 -25.63
C ASP A 237 -2.67 6.84 -24.09
N THR A 238 -3.72 6.44 -23.37
CA THR A 238 -3.78 6.57 -21.91
C THR A 238 -2.57 5.93 -21.22
N MET A 239 -2.18 4.72 -21.61
CA MET A 239 -1.04 4.03 -21.01
C MET A 239 0.30 4.70 -21.37
N ARG A 240 0.43 5.30 -22.58
CA ARG A 240 1.65 6.00 -23.02
C ARG A 240 1.86 7.33 -22.30
N PHE A 241 0.82 7.94 -21.73
CA PHE A 241 0.91 9.08 -20.81
C PHE A 241 0.98 8.66 -19.34
N GLY A 242 0.77 7.37 -19.05
CA GLY A 242 0.81 6.74 -17.74
C GLY A 242 1.98 5.77 -17.56
N PRO A 243 1.71 4.48 -17.24
CA PRO A 243 2.72 3.50 -16.87
C PRO A 243 3.70 3.14 -18.00
N MET A 244 3.31 3.31 -19.26
CA MET A 244 4.14 2.98 -20.41
C MET A 244 4.78 4.21 -21.07
N LYS A 245 4.93 5.31 -20.35
CA LYS A 245 5.49 6.56 -20.87
C LYS A 245 6.95 6.38 -21.32
N PRO A 246 7.31 6.65 -22.60
CA PRO A 246 8.67 6.42 -23.11
C PRO A 246 9.63 7.57 -22.83
N VAL A 247 9.13 8.78 -22.57
CA VAL A 247 9.90 10.02 -22.50
C VAL A 247 11.04 9.92 -21.46
N GLY A 248 12.26 10.23 -21.89
CA GLY A 248 13.47 10.19 -21.08
C GLY A 248 14.09 8.79 -20.92
N LEU A 249 13.65 7.81 -21.73
CA LEU A 249 14.15 6.42 -21.73
C LEU A 249 14.56 6.00 -23.17
N PRO A 250 15.57 6.65 -23.79
CA PRO A 250 16.03 6.25 -25.11
C PRO A 250 16.58 4.83 -25.07
N ASP A 251 16.23 4.03 -26.06
CA ASP A 251 16.82 2.69 -26.25
C ASP A 251 18.31 2.82 -26.61
N PRO A 252 19.24 2.29 -25.81
CA PRO A 252 20.67 2.43 -26.05
C PRO A 252 21.14 1.81 -27.37
N ARG A 253 20.37 0.86 -27.94
CA ARG A 253 20.69 0.22 -29.22
C ARG A 253 20.40 1.13 -30.42
N THR A 254 19.38 1.99 -30.31
CA THR A 254 18.95 2.88 -31.40
C THR A 254 19.25 4.34 -31.14
N GLY A 255 19.49 4.72 -29.88
CA GLY A 255 19.63 6.10 -29.42
C GLY A 255 18.33 6.92 -29.48
N LYS A 256 17.18 6.29 -29.77
CA LYS A 256 15.87 6.94 -29.91
C LYS A 256 14.92 6.51 -28.81
N GLU A 257 14.01 7.41 -28.44
CA GLU A 257 12.90 7.03 -27.56
C GLU A 257 11.97 6.05 -28.29
N PRO A 258 11.62 4.90 -27.67
CA PRO A 258 10.67 3.95 -28.25
C PRO A 258 9.25 4.53 -28.26
N TYR A 259 8.31 3.87 -28.91
CA TYR A 259 6.92 4.30 -28.93
C TYR A 259 6.25 4.18 -27.54
N ALA A 260 6.56 3.11 -26.81
CA ALA A 260 6.16 2.89 -25.43
C ALA A 260 7.26 2.13 -24.67
N VAL A 261 7.28 2.18 -23.35
CA VAL A 261 8.22 1.45 -22.49
C VAL A 261 7.49 0.89 -21.28
N VAL A 262 7.63 -0.42 -21.05
CA VAL A 262 7.24 -1.04 -19.78
C VAL A 262 8.46 -1.06 -18.85
N GLN A 263 8.29 -0.60 -17.62
CA GLN A 263 9.35 -0.57 -16.63
C GLN A 263 9.18 -1.73 -15.62
N LEU A 264 10.29 -2.40 -15.31
CA LEU A 264 10.35 -3.42 -14.29
C LEU A 264 11.20 -2.90 -13.14
N ARG A 265 10.70 -3.05 -11.90
CA ARG A 265 11.39 -2.63 -10.68
C ARG A 265 11.81 -3.86 -9.88
N GLN A 266 13.04 -3.86 -9.39
CA GLN A 266 13.56 -4.89 -8.50
C GLN A 266 12.68 -5.08 -7.27
N ASP A 267 12.33 -6.34 -6.94
CA ASP A 267 11.42 -6.70 -5.85
C ASP A 267 12.12 -7.37 -4.66
N ASN A 268 13.37 -7.81 -4.81
CA ASN A 268 14.18 -8.44 -3.76
C ASN A 268 15.65 -7.98 -3.78
N GLU A 269 16.39 -8.23 -2.69
CA GLU A 269 17.79 -7.83 -2.55
C GLU A 269 18.70 -8.56 -3.55
N GLU A 270 18.42 -9.84 -3.83
CA GLU A 270 19.24 -10.70 -4.70
C GLU A 270 19.16 -10.33 -6.19
N ASP A 271 18.37 -9.32 -6.56
CA ASP A 271 18.17 -8.89 -7.96
C ASP A 271 17.65 -10.02 -8.87
N THR A 272 16.81 -10.91 -8.34
CA THR A 272 16.25 -12.07 -9.06
C THR A 272 14.78 -11.91 -9.45
N MET A 273 14.04 -11.03 -8.81
CA MET A 273 12.60 -10.81 -9.04
C MET A 273 12.30 -9.36 -9.40
N TYR A 274 11.36 -9.17 -10.34
CA TYR A 274 10.98 -7.86 -10.84
C TYR A 274 9.48 -7.67 -10.90
N ASN A 275 8.99 -6.56 -10.34
CA ASN A 275 7.60 -6.12 -10.42
C ASN A 275 7.37 -5.35 -11.71
N ILE A 276 6.29 -5.66 -12.46
CA ILE A 276 5.89 -4.92 -13.66
C ILE A 276 5.18 -3.63 -13.22
N VAL A 277 5.87 -2.50 -13.33
CA VAL A 277 5.42 -1.23 -12.74
C VAL A 277 4.19 -0.68 -13.44
N GLY A 278 3.12 -0.41 -12.67
CA GLY A 278 1.88 0.16 -13.20
C GLY A 278 0.99 -0.85 -13.94
N PHE A 279 1.27 -2.14 -13.81
CA PHE A 279 0.50 -3.22 -14.41
C PHE A 279 -0.38 -3.94 -13.40
N GLN A 280 -1.00 -3.19 -12.50
CA GLN A 280 -2.09 -3.72 -11.69
C GLN A 280 -3.17 -4.28 -12.62
N THR A 281 -3.71 -5.45 -12.30
CA THR A 281 -4.63 -6.12 -13.22
C THR A 281 -5.57 -7.09 -12.52
N HIS A 282 -6.77 -7.27 -13.08
CA HIS A 282 -7.68 -8.36 -12.75
C HIS A 282 -7.90 -9.33 -13.92
N LEU A 283 -7.01 -9.33 -14.92
CA LEU A 283 -7.00 -10.33 -15.96
C LEU A 283 -6.90 -11.73 -15.36
N LYS A 284 -7.56 -12.71 -15.97
CA LYS A 284 -7.34 -14.13 -15.65
C LYS A 284 -5.86 -14.49 -15.80
N TRP A 285 -5.33 -15.39 -14.99
CA TRP A 285 -3.89 -15.74 -15.02
C TRP A 285 -3.38 -16.18 -16.38
N GLY A 286 -4.18 -16.96 -17.13
CA GLY A 286 -3.85 -17.34 -18.50
C GLY A 286 -3.73 -16.13 -19.44
N GLU A 287 -4.60 -15.14 -19.27
CA GLU A 287 -4.57 -13.90 -20.03
C GLU A 287 -3.38 -13.02 -19.65
N GLN A 288 -3.03 -12.95 -18.36
CA GLN A 288 -1.82 -12.24 -17.94
C GLN A 288 -0.58 -12.81 -18.62
N LYS A 289 -0.42 -14.15 -18.63
CA LYS A 289 0.70 -14.79 -19.32
C LYS A 289 0.68 -14.51 -20.82
N ARG A 290 -0.47 -14.61 -21.47
CA ARG A 290 -0.63 -14.38 -22.91
C ARG A 290 -0.36 -12.91 -23.30
N VAL A 291 -1.01 -11.98 -22.61
CA VAL A 291 -0.95 -10.56 -22.97
C VAL A 291 0.36 -9.92 -22.54
N PHE A 292 0.82 -10.16 -21.33
CA PHE A 292 2.09 -9.57 -20.86
C PHE A 292 3.30 -10.24 -21.52
N GLY A 293 3.18 -11.50 -21.99
CA GLY A 293 4.19 -12.15 -22.84
C GLY A 293 4.37 -11.50 -24.22
N MET A 294 3.43 -10.62 -24.66
CA MET A 294 3.60 -9.83 -25.89
C MET A 294 4.53 -8.62 -25.69
N ILE A 295 4.87 -8.28 -24.46
CA ILE A 295 5.82 -7.21 -24.16
C ILE A 295 7.22 -7.69 -24.55
N PRO A 296 7.96 -6.96 -25.42
CA PRO A 296 9.32 -7.36 -25.81
C PRO A 296 10.22 -7.57 -24.59
N GLY A 297 10.87 -8.72 -24.55
CA GLY A 297 11.68 -9.15 -23.42
C GLY A 297 10.95 -10.00 -22.37
N LEU A 298 9.61 -10.14 -22.46
CA LEU A 298 8.79 -10.93 -21.53
C LEU A 298 8.12 -12.15 -22.19
N ALA A 299 8.50 -12.53 -23.41
CA ALA A 299 7.85 -13.62 -24.13
C ALA A 299 7.87 -14.96 -23.36
N ASP A 300 8.98 -15.25 -22.69
CA ASP A 300 9.19 -16.45 -21.89
C ASP A 300 9.17 -16.15 -20.38
N ALA A 301 8.62 -15.00 -19.97
CA ALA A 301 8.64 -14.58 -18.58
C ALA A 301 7.96 -15.59 -17.64
N GLU A 302 8.67 -15.97 -16.60
CA GLU A 302 8.16 -16.80 -15.52
C GLU A 302 7.54 -15.91 -14.44
N PHE A 303 6.22 -16.06 -14.25
CA PHE A 303 5.47 -15.29 -13.25
C PHE A 303 5.60 -15.96 -11.87
N VAL A 304 6.30 -15.31 -10.97
CA VAL A 304 6.37 -15.70 -9.56
C VAL A 304 5.05 -15.39 -8.85
N ARG A 305 4.44 -14.28 -9.24
CA ARG A 305 3.16 -13.82 -8.71
C ARG A 305 2.34 -13.20 -9.84
N TYR A 306 1.08 -13.62 -9.93
CA TYR A 306 0.12 -12.99 -10.83
C TYR A 306 -0.53 -11.76 -10.16
N GLY A 307 -0.95 -10.82 -10.98
CA GLY A 307 -1.80 -9.72 -10.55
C GLY A 307 -3.17 -10.24 -10.11
N VAL A 308 -3.71 -9.64 -9.08
CA VAL A 308 -5.05 -9.94 -8.53
C VAL A 308 -5.73 -8.65 -8.10
N MET A 309 -7.06 -8.64 -8.18
CA MET A 309 -7.86 -7.53 -7.68
C MET A 309 -8.50 -7.90 -6.34
N HIS A 310 -8.54 -6.94 -5.44
CA HIS A 310 -9.15 -7.07 -4.12
C HIS A 310 -10.23 -6.00 -3.94
N ARG A 311 -11.31 -6.39 -3.26
CA ARG A 311 -12.29 -5.46 -2.73
C ARG A 311 -11.78 -4.95 -1.39
N ASN A 312 -11.55 -3.65 -1.30
CA ASN A 312 -11.11 -2.97 -0.10
C ASN A 312 -12.31 -2.32 0.61
N THR A 313 -12.34 -2.43 1.92
CA THR A 313 -13.37 -1.80 2.76
C THR A 313 -12.77 -0.63 3.53
N TYR A 314 -13.47 0.49 3.60
CA TYR A 314 -13.13 1.62 4.45
C TYR A 314 -14.37 2.21 5.11
N ILE A 315 -14.17 2.88 6.24
CA ILE A 315 -15.25 3.54 6.99
C ILE A 315 -15.42 4.99 6.54
N HIS A 316 -16.61 5.56 6.73
CA HIS A 316 -16.83 6.99 6.49
C HIS A 316 -16.27 7.80 7.66
N SER A 317 -14.95 7.96 7.68
CA SER A 317 -14.21 8.57 8.79
C SER A 317 -14.66 9.97 9.20
N PRO A 318 -15.11 10.86 8.28
CA PRO A 318 -15.59 12.19 8.70
C PRO A 318 -16.75 12.17 9.71
N ASP A 319 -17.59 11.15 9.65
CA ASP A 319 -18.74 11.00 10.55
C ASP A 319 -18.40 10.18 11.82
N LEU A 320 -17.24 9.52 11.83
CA LEU A 320 -16.93 8.49 12.84
C LEU A 320 -15.71 8.82 13.68
N LEU A 321 -14.71 9.50 13.11
CA LEU A 321 -13.40 9.70 13.75
C LEU A 321 -13.11 11.16 14.01
N GLU A 322 -12.41 11.37 15.13
CA GLU A 322 -11.68 12.59 15.40
C GLU A 322 -10.30 12.56 14.70
N ALA A 323 -9.64 13.71 14.56
CA ALA A 323 -8.28 13.77 14.01
C ALA A 323 -7.23 13.02 14.85
N THR A 324 -7.60 12.58 16.04
CA THR A 324 -6.86 11.69 16.94
C THR A 324 -7.00 10.20 16.59
N MET A 325 -7.75 9.87 15.54
CA MET A 325 -8.14 8.51 15.15
C MET A 325 -9.08 7.81 16.15
N GLU A 326 -9.52 8.51 17.21
CA GLU A 326 -10.51 8.04 18.17
C GLU A 326 -11.92 8.15 17.58
N THR A 327 -12.78 7.20 17.91
CA THR A 327 -14.20 7.27 17.49
C THR A 327 -14.94 8.33 18.29
N GLN A 328 -15.84 9.08 17.61
CA GLN A 328 -16.69 10.08 18.26
C GLN A 328 -17.70 9.45 19.25
N GLN A 329 -18.14 8.22 18.94
CA GLN A 329 -19.19 7.51 19.67
C GLN A 329 -18.67 6.81 20.93
N ARG A 330 -17.40 6.36 20.94
CA ARG A 330 -16.81 5.57 22.04
C ARG A 330 -15.36 6.00 22.32
N LYS A 331 -15.12 6.57 23.47
CA LYS A 331 -13.78 6.87 23.95
C LYS A 331 -12.99 5.58 24.18
N GLY A 332 -11.69 5.61 23.83
CA GLY A 332 -10.80 4.46 23.91
C GLY A 332 -10.90 3.47 22.75
N LEU A 333 -11.77 3.71 21.78
CA LEU A 333 -11.80 2.93 20.52
C LEU A 333 -11.22 3.78 19.39
N PHE A 334 -10.22 3.21 18.70
CA PHE A 334 -9.50 3.85 17.62
C PHE A 334 -9.52 2.98 16.36
N PHE A 335 -9.46 3.62 15.20
CA PHE A 335 -9.20 2.96 13.93
C PHE A 335 -7.89 3.47 13.32
N ALA A 336 -7.15 2.59 12.64
CA ALA A 336 -5.92 2.96 11.95
C ALA A 336 -5.74 2.17 10.65
N GLY A 337 -4.92 2.71 9.75
CA GLY A 337 -4.63 2.11 8.45
C GLY A 337 -5.61 2.49 7.37
N GLN A 338 -5.51 1.82 6.25
CA GLN A 338 -6.26 2.12 5.02
C GLN A 338 -7.77 2.09 5.21
N MET A 339 -8.27 1.31 6.16
CA MET A 339 -9.68 1.27 6.57
C MET A 339 -10.22 2.66 6.94
N THR A 340 -9.40 3.58 7.40
CA THR A 340 -9.82 4.94 7.78
C THR A 340 -9.94 5.91 6.61
N GLY A 341 -9.66 5.47 5.38
CA GLY A 341 -9.62 6.35 4.20
C GLY A 341 -8.26 7.02 3.97
N VAL A 342 -7.23 6.67 4.72
CA VAL A 342 -5.85 6.97 4.29
C VAL A 342 -5.45 5.96 3.22
N GLU A 343 -4.80 6.42 2.14
CA GLU A 343 -4.40 5.54 1.05
C GLU A 343 -2.88 5.46 0.96
N GLY A 344 -2.36 4.23 0.97
CA GLY A 344 -0.95 3.92 0.84
C GLY A 344 -0.30 3.37 2.12
N TYR A 345 0.84 2.68 1.95
CA TYR A 345 1.57 2.01 3.03
C TYR A 345 2.10 2.99 4.09
N VAL A 346 2.66 4.11 3.63
CA VAL A 346 3.24 5.14 4.52
C VAL A 346 2.14 5.81 5.33
N GLU A 347 1.04 6.18 4.69
CA GLU A 347 -0.13 6.78 5.31
C GLU A 347 -0.78 5.84 6.33
N SER A 348 -0.87 4.55 5.97
CA SER A 348 -1.41 3.53 6.88
C SER A 348 -0.57 3.42 8.15
N ALA A 349 0.75 3.32 8.02
CA ALA A 349 1.65 3.27 9.17
C ALA A 349 1.60 4.58 9.98
N ALA A 350 1.57 5.74 9.32
CA ALA A 350 1.47 7.04 9.98
C ALA A 350 0.19 7.19 10.82
N SER A 351 -0.95 6.70 10.32
CA SER A 351 -2.19 6.68 11.09
C SER A 351 -2.09 5.78 12.33
N GLY A 352 -1.28 4.70 12.25
CA GLY A 352 -0.93 3.85 13.39
C GLY A 352 -0.19 4.62 14.49
N ILE A 353 0.75 5.51 14.13
CA ILE A 353 1.44 6.40 15.08
C ILE A 353 0.43 7.29 15.82
N VAL A 354 -0.50 7.92 15.07
CA VAL A 354 -1.50 8.82 15.65
C VAL A 354 -2.42 8.07 16.61
N ALA A 355 -2.93 6.91 16.20
CA ALA A 355 -3.78 6.06 17.06
C ALA A 355 -3.04 5.61 18.32
N ALA A 356 -1.75 5.24 18.20
CA ALA A 356 -0.92 4.85 19.33
C ALA A 356 -0.69 5.98 20.34
N CYS A 357 -0.31 7.18 19.86
CA CYS A 357 -0.12 8.36 20.71
C CYS A 357 -1.42 8.71 21.47
N SER A 358 -2.55 8.61 20.78
CA SER A 358 -3.87 8.89 21.34
C SER A 358 -4.30 7.83 22.35
N ALA A 359 -4.11 6.56 22.06
CA ALA A 359 -4.39 5.44 22.95
C ALA A 359 -3.48 5.48 24.20
N ALA A 360 -2.19 5.84 24.05
CA ALA A 360 -1.28 6.04 25.17
C ALA A 360 -1.74 7.18 26.09
N ALA A 361 -2.26 8.27 25.53
CA ALA A 361 -2.85 9.37 26.32
C ALA A 361 -4.04 8.85 27.14
N ARG A 362 -4.95 8.07 26.54
CA ARG A 362 -6.07 7.43 27.24
C ARG A 362 -5.59 6.49 28.35
N ALA A 363 -4.60 5.63 28.06
CA ALA A 363 -4.02 4.71 29.05
C ALA A 363 -3.37 5.44 30.24
N ALA A 364 -2.95 6.68 30.04
CA ALA A 364 -2.43 7.56 31.08
C ALA A 364 -3.52 8.44 31.73
N GLY A 365 -4.81 8.25 31.41
CA GLY A 365 -5.92 9.04 31.92
C GLY A 365 -5.97 10.49 31.39
N LYS A 366 -5.38 10.74 30.23
CA LYS A 366 -5.30 12.05 29.57
C LYS A 366 -6.18 12.09 28.32
N GLU A 367 -6.61 13.30 27.94
CA GLU A 367 -7.27 13.50 26.65
C GLU A 367 -6.25 13.44 25.50
N PRO A 368 -6.56 12.70 24.42
CA PRO A 368 -5.74 12.70 23.19
C PRO A 368 -5.64 14.09 22.57
N ARG A 369 -4.53 14.35 21.89
CA ARG A 369 -4.32 15.59 21.14
C ARG A 369 -4.01 15.27 19.69
N ALA A 370 -4.66 15.98 18.77
CA ALA A 370 -4.37 15.88 17.35
C ALA A 370 -2.97 16.40 17.03
N PHE A 371 -2.34 15.82 16.02
CA PHE A 371 -1.11 16.36 15.44
C PHE A 371 -1.37 17.71 14.75
N PRO A 372 -0.39 18.63 14.75
CA PRO A 372 -0.55 19.93 14.09
C PRO A 372 -0.83 19.77 12.58
N LYS A 373 -1.76 20.58 12.05
CA LYS A 373 -2.14 20.55 10.62
C LYS A 373 -1.00 20.94 9.68
N GLU A 374 0.02 21.60 10.20
CA GLU A 374 1.24 22.00 9.50
C GLU A 374 2.19 20.82 9.24
N THR A 375 1.92 19.65 9.84
CA THR A 375 2.64 18.41 9.58
C THR A 375 1.90 17.57 8.55
N ALA A 376 2.63 16.74 7.77
CA ALA A 376 2.01 15.85 6.81
C ALA A 376 1.08 14.82 7.49
N ILE A 377 1.49 14.30 8.66
CA ILE A 377 0.66 13.41 9.50
C ILE A 377 -0.62 14.12 9.94
N GLY A 378 -0.52 15.32 10.52
CA GLY A 378 -1.66 16.05 11.04
C GLY A 378 -2.62 16.50 9.93
N ALA A 379 -2.10 16.98 8.79
CA ALA A 379 -2.91 17.37 7.65
C ALA A 379 -3.73 16.21 7.09
N LEU A 380 -3.12 15.02 6.97
CA LEU A 380 -3.81 13.81 6.52
C LEU A 380 -4.92 13.38 7.49
N CYS A 381 -4.62 13.31 8.78
CA CYS A 381 -5.62 12.93 9.80
C CYS A 381 -6.76 13.95 9.89
N HIS A 382 -6.44 15.23 9.70
CA HIS A 382 -7.47 16.26 9.64
C HIS A 382 -8.37 16.11 8.42
N TYR A 383 -7.79 15.82 7.24
CA TYR A 383 -8.57 15.60 6.02
C TYR A 383 -9.57 14.46 6.20
N ILE A 384 -9.14 13.28 6.65
CA ILE A 384 -10.02 12.11 6.76
C ILE A 384 -11.11 12.27 7.81
N SER A 385 -10.90 13.09 8.85
CA SER A 385 -11.86 13.31 9.93
C SER A 385 -12.75 14.55 9.75
N HIS A 386 -12.41 15.48 8.85
CA HIS A 386 -13.12 16.74 8.66
C HIS A 386 -13.46 17.02 7.18
N PHE A 387 -13.45 15.99 6.34
CA PHE A 387 -13.85 16.14 4.95
C PHE A 387 -15.29 16.65 4.86
N ILE A 388 -15.50 17.72 4.09
CA ILE A 388 -16.82 18.30 3.84
C ILE A 388 -17.20 18.00 2.39
N GLY A 389 -18.09 17.05 2.18
CA GLY A 389 -18.55 16.66 0.85
C GLY A 389 -19.39 15.39 0.87
N LYS A 390 -20.07 15.09 -0.23
CA LYS A 390 -20.91 13.88 -0.33
C LYS A 390 -20.13 12.62 -0.67
N ASN A 391 -18.96 12.76 -1.29
CA ASN A 391 -18.17 11.65 -1.81
C ASN A 391 -16.82 11.62 -1.13
N PHE A 392 -16.76 11.17 0.12
CA PHE A 392 -15.49 10.90 0.80
C PHE A 392 -14.76 9.78 0.05
N GLN A 393 -13.50 10.03 -0.29
CA GLN A 393 -12.64 9.08 -1.00
C GLN A 393 -11.33 8.90 -0.24
N PRO A 394 -10.72 7.71 -0.29
CA PRO A 394 -9.38 7.49 0.22
C PRO A 394 -8.38 8.50 -0.35
N MET A 395 -7.43 8.93 0.49
CA MET A 395 -6.50 10.01 0.15
C MET A 395 -5.06 9.64 0.47
N ASN A 396 -4.19 9.83 -0.54
CA ASN A 396 -2.75 9.86 -0.32
C ASN A 396 -2.33 11.22 0.25
N VAL A 397 -1.27 11.24 1.05
CA VAL A 397 -0.66 12.49 1.47
C VAL A 397 -0.19 13.31 0.27
N ASN A 398 -0.55 14.58 0.23
CA ASN A 398 -0.09 15.53 -0.78
C ASN A 398 0.03 16.94 -0.17
N PHE A 399 0.81 17.81 -0.79
CA PHE A 399 1.03 19.16 -0.24
C PHE A 399 -0.23 20.03 -0.23
N GLY A 400 -1.25 19.71 -1.05
CA GLY A 400 -2.53 20.42 -1.03
C GLY A 400 -3.35 20.23 0.25
N LEU A 401 -2.99 19.24 1.09
CA LEU A 401 -3.61 19.03 2.39
C LEU A 401 -3.04 19.95 3.48
N LEU A 402 -1.82 20.45 3.31
CA LEU A 402 -1.18 21.32 4.30
C LEU A 402 -1.72 22.74 4.17
N PRO A 403 -1.86 23.47 5.29
CA PRO A 403 -2.24 24.87 5.24
C PRO A 403 -1.14 25.70 4.52
N PRO A 404 -1.48 26.85 3.91
CA PRO A 404 -0.48 27.76 3.38
C PRO A 404 0.48 28.22 4.47
N LEU A 405 1.76 28.33 4.12
CA LEU A 405 2.80 28.85 5.01
C LEU A 405 2.64 30.34 5.23
#